data_b68347925efc23a16cf4ee04445aa67d
#
_entry.id   b68347925efc23a16cf4ee04445aa67d
#
_cell.length_a   1.000
_cell.length_b   1.000
_cell.length_c   1.000
_cell.angle_alpha   90.00
_cell.angle_beta   90.00
_cell.angle_gamma   90.00
#
_symmetry.space_group_name_H-M   'P 1'
#
loop_
_entity.id
_entity.type
_entity.pdbx_description
1 polymer ?
#
loop_
_entity_poly.entity_id
_entity_poly.type
_entity_poly.pdbx_seq_one_letter_code
_entity_poly.pdbx_strand_id
1 'polypeptide(L)'
;MDGTEIAYQNKDITSKMLAEHFRGKTFRVYGLDLPEIRQVLPTNLPAVKANELRLDNLFELADGTVAIVDYESDYDEADKVKYLNYLTGIVNRYLKEKKSCPVLRMIVIYTGDIRREQVSAEYQIGAIRMTIETAFLSELDSDEIFQRLKRKVEQKERLDDEELMEFIILPLSYRKKEEKEEKIQQTIDLAVRIEDRAQQIFTLSGILTFTDKLIDREAANKIRRAIEMTQVAQIFEEEKQQALTQAIKETEQKSVKNNSRRIVSLMIKKGYPTEEIMSVVPNYSQDEVEALRKELL
;
A
#
# COMPACT_ATOMS: atom_id res chain seq x y z
N MET A 1 20.26 -13.39 -17.96
CA MET A 1 19.66 -12.28 -17.20
C MET A 1 19.90 -12.56 -15.74
N ASP A 2 20.69 -11.72 -15.13
CA ASP A 2 21.22 -11.94 -13.77
C ASP A 2 20.10 -11.70 -12.76
N GLY A 3 19.90 -12.62 -11.80
CA GLY A 3 18.82 -12.55 -10.81
C GLY A 3 18.87 -11.29 -9.91
N THR A 4 19.98 -10.57 -9.91
CA THR A 4 20.16 -9.28 -9.24
C THR A 4 19.38 -8.14 -9.88
N GLU A 5 19.21 -8.11 -11.20
CA GLU A 5 18.48 -7.05 -11.90
C GLU A 5 16.96 -7.12 -11.65
N ILE A 6 16.42 -8.34 -11.57
CA ILE A 6 14.98 -8.57 -11.27
C ILE A 6 14.66 -8.20 -9.80
N ALA A 7 15.58 -8.51 -8.88
CA ALA A 7 15.43 -8.14 -7.47
C ALA A 7 15.46 -6.59 -7.28
N TYR A 8 16.29 -5.89 -8.04
CA TYR A 8 16.40 -4.43 -7.99
C TYR A 8 15.14 -3.74 -8.53
N GLN A 9 14.58 -4.22 -9.64
CA GLN A 9 13.34 -3.69 -10.22
C GLN A 9 12.13 -3.92 -9.29
N ASN A 10 12.04 -5.09 -8.65
CA ASN A 10 10.97 -5.39 -7.71
C ASN A 10 11.04 -4.50 -6.46
N LYS A 11 12.24 -4.18 -5.97
CA LYS A 11 12.44 -3.27 -4.83
C LYS A 11 11.99 -1.85 -5.17
N ASP A 12 12.33 -1.33 -6.34
CA ASP A 12 11.90 -0.01 -6.82
C ASP A 12 10.37 0.08 -6.99
N ILE A 13 9.74 -0.96 -7.53
CA ILE A 13 8.28 -1.04 -7.68
C ILE A 13 7.59 -1.07 -6.30
N THR A 14 8.07 -1.90 -5.38
CA THR A 14 7.45 -2.01 -4.04
C THR A 14 7.67 -0.76 -3.22
N SER A 15 8.86 -0.13 -3.29
CA SER A 15 9.13 1.16 -2.66
C SER A 15 8.19 2.26 -3.17
N LYS A 16 7.91 2.29 -4.49
CA LYS A 16 6.95 3.22 -5.08
C LYS A 16 5.51 2.93 -4.68
N MET A 17 5.11 1.67 -4.61
CA MET A 17 3.78 1.29 -4.12
C MET A 17 3.60 1.69 -2.65
N LEU A 18 4.62 1.48 -1.80
CA LEU A 18 4.61 1.93 -0.42
C LEU A 18 4.54 3.47 -0.35
N ALA A 19 5.31 4.16 -1.21
CA ALA A 19 5.30 5.62 -1.24
C ALA A 19 3.91 6.20 -1.56
N GLU A 20 3.12 5.58 -2.44
CA GLU A 20 1.72 6.01 -2.69
C GLU A 20 0.83 5.88 -1.45
N HIS A 21 1.07 4.89 -0.59
CA HIS A 21 0.35 4.74 0.68
C HIS A 21 0.73 5.80 1.72
N PHE A 22 1.86 6.50 1.53
CA PHE A 22 2.25 7.62 2.40
C PHE A 22 1.44 8.90 2.16
N ARG A 23 0.66 8.99 1.09
CA ARG A 23 -0.16 10.17 0.82
C ARG A 23 -1.13 10.41 1.96
N GLY A 24 -1.14 11.61 2.51
CA GLY A 24 -1.90 11.96 3.70
C GLY A 24 -1.28 11.45 5.02
N LYS A 25 -0.03 11.00 5.02
CA LYS A 25 0.70 10.51 6.19
C LYS A 25 1.82 11.46 6.58
N THR A 26 2.40 11.21 7.73
CA THR A 26 3.55 11.96 8.26
C THR A 26 4.75 11.04 8.45
N PHE A 27 5.92 11.64 8.61
CA PHE A 27 7.15 10.90 8.92
C PHE A 27 7.34 10.61 10.43
N ARG A 28 6.28 10.69 11.23
CA ARG A 28 6.35 10.50 12.69
C ARG A 28 6.83 9.12 13.09
N VAL A 29 6.50 8.09 12.31
CA VAL A 29 6.99 6.72 12.56
C VAL A 29 8.51 6.60 12.53
N TYR A 30 9.19 7.54 11.86
CA TYR A 30 10.65 7.64 11.82
C TYR A 30 11.22 8.63 12.88
N GLY A 31 10.35 9.16 13.75
CA GLY A 31 10.74 10.18 14.71
C GLY A 31 10.97 11.58 14.12
N LEU A 32 10.45 11.84 12.90
CA LEU A 32 10.57 13.13 12.22
C LEU A 32 9.26 13.89 12.29
N ASP A 33 9.31 15.14 12.79
CA ASP A 33 8.17 16.05 12.80
C ASP A 33 8.15 16.88 11.52
N LEU A 34 7.55 16.32 10.47
CA LEU A 34 7.42 16.92 9.14
C LEU A 34 5.95 17.14 8.81
N PRO A 35 5.64 18.11 7.90
CA PRO A 35 4.31 18.25 7.34
C PRO A 35 3.83 16.95 6.67
N GLU A 36 2.52 16.83 6.54
CA GLU A 36 1.86 15.71 5.87
C GLU A 36 2.30 15.60 4.40
N ILE A 37 2.46 14.38 3.92
CA ILE A 37 2.78 14.10 2.52
C ILE A 37 1.58 14.43 1.65
N ARG A 38 1.71 15.43 0.81
CA ARG A 38 0.66 15.84 -0.12
C ARG A 38 0.57 14.92 -1.33
N GLN A 39 1.73 14.63 -1.92
CA GLN A 39 1.83 13.73 -3.08
C GLN A 39 3.21 13.10 -3.20
N VAL A 40 3.26 11.95 -3.87
CA VAL A 40 4.51 11.33 -4.31
C VAL A 40 4.92 11.93 -5.65
N LEU A 41 6.18 12.27 -5.79
CA LEU A 41 6.73 12.86 -7.01
C LEU A 41 7.56 11.83 -7.81
N PRO A 42 7.66 11.97 -9.15
CA PRO A 42 8.52 11.11 -9.96
C PRO A 42 9.99 11.19 -9.51
N THR A 43 10.61 10.03 -9.33
CA THR A 43 11.99 9.90 -8.85
C THR A 43 13.03 9.86 -9.97
N ASN A 44 12.61 9.72 -11.23
CA ASN A 44 13.52 9.72 -12.39
C ASN A 44 14.03 11.12 -12.66
N LEU A 45 15.30 11.36 -12.37
CA LEU A 45 15.97 12.64 -12.66
C LEU A 45 16.68 12.57 -14.00
N PRO A 46 16.63 13.64 -14.83
CA PRO A 46 17.42 13.69 -16.05
C PRO A 46 18.91 13.67 -15.68
N ALA A 47 19.64 12.68 -16.20
CA ALA A 47 21.07 12.54 -15.94
C ALA A 47 21.85 13.73 -16.46
N VAL A 48 22.74 14.27 -15.63
CA VAL A 48 23.74 15.28 -16.05
C VAL A 48 24.97 14.58 -16.65
N LYS A 49 25.13 13.26 -16.44
CA LYS A 49 26.14 12.36 -17.07
C LYS A 49 25.63 10.93 -17.07
N ALA A 50 26.23 10.08 -17.87
CA ALA A 50 25.86 8.73 -18.31
C ALA A 50 25.39 7.69 -17.26
N ASN A 51 25.27 8.04 -15.98
CA ASN A 51 24.67 7.19 -14.95
C ASN A 51 23.36 7.84 -14.50
N GLU A 52 22.25 7.16 -14.69
CA GLU A 52 20.97 7.56 -14.12
C GLU A 52 21.08 7.62 -12.60
N LEU A 53 20.98 8.82 -12.04
CA LEU A 53 20.80 9.01 -10.61
C LEU A 53 19.37 8.62 -10.27
N ARG A 54 19.20 7.50 -9.61
CA ARG A 54 17.91 7.04 -9.10
C ARG A 54 17.78 7.47 -7.65
N LEU A 55 16.74 8.25 -7.38
CA LEU A 55 16.30 8.57 -6.02
C LEU A 55 15.44 7.42 -5.49
N ASP A 56 15.56 7.11 -4.21
CA ASP A 56 14.65 6.16 -3.59
C ASP A 56 13.24 6.74 -3.54
N ASN A 57 13.05 7.88 -2.89
CA ASN A 57 11.74 8.52 -2.81
C ASN A 57 11.81 10.04 -2.89
N LEU A 58 10.78 10.63 -3.47
CA LEU A 58 10.60 12.07 -3.58
C LEU A 58 9.14 12.44 -3.26
N PHE A 59 8.94 13.28 -2.25
CA PHE A 59 7.62 13.65 -1.75
C PHE A 59 7.41 15.16 -1.82
N GLU A 60 6.21 15.58 -2.19
CA GLU A 60 5.73 16.94 -1.94
C GLU A 60 4.96 16.92 -0.62
N LEU A 61 5.35 17.77 0.32
CA LEU A 61 4.73 17.89 1.63
C LEU A 61 3.56 18.89 1.61
N ALA A 62 2.73 18.86 2.64
CA ALA A 62 1.53 19.70 2.70
C ALA A 62 1.83 21.20 2.75
N ASP A 63 3.03 21.58 3.20
CA ASP A 63 3.51 22.97 3.21
C ASP A 63 4.12 23.43 1.86
N GLY A 64 4.11 22.55 0.85
CA GLY A 64 4.68 22.82 -0.47
C GLY A 64 6.19 22.61 -0.57
N THR A 65 6.86 22.15 0.48
CA THR A 65 8.26 21.74 0.42
C THR A 65 8.40 20.39 -0.28
N VAL A 66 9.57 20.08 -0.80
CA VAL A 66 9.88 18.80 -1.46
C VAL A 66 10.95 18.07 -0.68
N ALA A 67 10.60 16.89 -0.18
CA ALA A 67 11.47 16.02 0.60
C ALA A 67 12.05 14.91 -0.28
N ILE A 68 13.38 14.82 -0.30
CA ILE A 68 14.14 13.70 -0.82
C ILE A 68 14.39 12.77 0.34
N VAL A 69 13.96 11.51 0.26
CA VAL A 69 14.15 10.52 1.32
C VAL A 69 15.00 9.38 0.79
N ASP A 70 16.10 9.12 1.46
CA ASP A 70 17.04 8.05 1.16
C ASP A 70 17.18 7.12 2.39
N TYR A 71 17.34 5.81 2.16
CA TYR A 71 17.48 4.82 3.20
C TYR A 71 18.89 4.25 3.17
N GLU A 72 19.64 4.43 4.27
CA GLU A 72 21.02 3.99 4.36
C GLU A 72 21.20 2.92 5.46
N SER A 73 21.96 1.87 5.15
CA SER A 73 22.35 0.86 6.12
C SER A 73 23.65 1.20 6.85
N ASP A 74 24.47 2.06 6.25
CA ASP A 74 25.77 2.50 6.75
C ASP A 74 25.91 4.00 6.58
N TYR A 75 26.92 4.60 7.22
CA TYR A 75 27.28 5.99 7.04
C TYR A 75 28.58 6.10 6.24
N ASP A 76 28.52 6.75 5.10
CA ASP A 76 29.66 7.12 4.29
C ASP A 76 29.62 8.64 4.00
N GLU A 77 30.74 9.32 4.31
CA GLU A 77 30.89 10.75 4.00
C GLU A 77 30.78 11.04 2.49
N ALA A 78 31.14 10.07 1.65
CA ALA A 78 31.02 10.16 0.19
C ALA A 78 29.57 10.26 -0.30
N ASP A 79 28.60 9.76 0.47
CA ASP A 79 27.18 9.83 0.12
C ASP A 79 26.66 11.26 0.05
N LYS A 80 27.30 12.20 0.71
CA LYS A 80 26.97 13.63 0.63
C LYS A 80 27.09 14.17 -0.79
N VAL A 81 28.01 13.64 -1.60
CA VAL A 81 28.13 13.98 -3.02
C VAL A 81 26.94 13.42 -3.80
N LYS A 82 26.47 12.22 -3.47
CA LYS A 82 25.24 11.62 -4.00
C LYS A 82 24.04 12.52 -3.73
N TYR A 83 23.87 12.98 -2.49
CA TYR A 83 22.77 13.87 -2.09
C TYR A 83 22.82 15.24 -2.79
N LEU A 84 24.00 15.84 -2.97
CA LEU A 84 24.16 17.06 -3.78
C LEU A 84 23.72 16.84 -5.22
N ASN A 85 24.05 15.70 -5.82
CA ASN A 85 23.62 15.36 -7.18
C ASN A 85 22.09 15.22 -7.27
N TYR A 86 21.45 14.63 -6.25
CA TYR A 86 19.98 14.56 -6.18
C TYR A 86 19.35 15.94 -6.14
N LEU A 87 19.80 16.81 -5.22
CA LEU A 87 19.31 18.18 -5.11
C LEU A 87 19.49 18.96 -6.42
N THR A 88 20.69 18.88 -7.03
CA THR A 88 20.98 19.52 -8.32
C THR A 88 20.07 19.03 -9.43
N GLY A 89 19.81 17.71 -9.49
CA GLY A 89 18.92 17.11 -10.47
C GLY A 89 17.48 17.61 -10.34
N ILE A 90 16.99 17.77 -9.11
CA ILE A 90 15.65 18.30 -8.86
C ILE A 90 15.56 19.77 -9.24
N VAL A 91 16.52 20.60 -8.82
CA VAL A 91 16.57 22.01 -9.21
C VAL A 91 16.57 22.15 -10.73
N ASN A 92 17.40 21.38 -11.44
CA ASN A 92 17.44 21.40 -12.91
C ASN A 92 16.10 21.01 -13.54
N ARG A 93 15.38 20.06 -12.96
CA ARG A 93 14.04 19.68 -13.43
C ARG A 93 13.06 20.84 -13.34
N TYR A 94 12.97 21.49 -12.18
CA TYR A 94 12.09 22.65 -12.00
C TYR A 94 12.44 23.81 -12.93
N LEU A 95 13.72 24.12 -13.10
CA LEU A 95 14.18 25.17 -14.02
C LEU A 95 13.83 24.86 -15.48
N LYS A 96 13.99 23.61 -15.94
CA LYS A 96 13.60 23.19 -17.29
C LYS A 96 12.09 23.30 -17.52
N GLU A 97 11.30 23.01 -16.51
CA GLU A 97 9.84 23.15 -16.57
C GLU A 97 9.38 24.60 -16.40
N LYS A 98 10.30 25.55 -16.25
CA LYS A 98 10.04 26.98 -16.01
C LYS A 98 9.17 27.23 -14.79
N LYS A 99 9.32 26.41 -13.77
CA LYS A 99 8.67 26.54 -12.47
C LYS A 99 9.65 27.12 -11.45
N SER A 100 9.11 27.81 -10.44
CA SER A 100 9.92 28.15 -9.28
C SER A 100 10.31 26.88 -8.54
N CYS A 101 11.57 26.78 -8.11
CA CYS A 101 12.02 25.64 -7.31
C CYS A 101 11.43 25.77 -5.89
N PRO A 102 10.76 24.74 -5.35
CA PRO A 102 10.31 24.74 -3.97
C PRO A 102 11.50 24.66 -3.00
N VAL A 103 11.23 24.83 -1.71
CA VAL A 103 12.22 24.52 -0.68
C VAL A 103 12.45 23.00 -0.70
N LEU A 104 13.72 22.60 -0.78
CA LEU A 104 14.13 21.19 -0.82
C LEU A 104 14.62 20.76 0.56
N ARG A 105 14.21 19.56 0.98
CA ARG A 105 14.69 18.91 2.20
C ARG A 105 15.40 17.61 1.80
N MET A 106 16.60 17.39 2.35
CA MET A 106 17.33 16.13 2.22
C MET A 106 17.22 15.35 3.51
N ILE A 107 16.57 14.19 3.45
CA ILE A 107 16.27 13.35 4.62
C ILE A 107 16.95 12.01 4.42
N VAL A 108 17.70 11.56 5.42
CA VAL A 108 18.34 10.24 5.43
C VAL A 108 17.84 9.44 6.62
N ILE A 109 17.28 8.26 6.34
CA ILE A 109 16.79 7.33 7.35
C ILE A 109 17.79 6.19 7.48
N TYR A 110 18.48 6.14 8.61
CA TYR A 110 19.44 5.09 8.89
C TYR A 110 18.72 3.83 9.40
N THR A 111 18.86 2.75 8.64
CA THR A 111 18.26 1.44 8.91
C THR A 111 19.23 0.48 9.60
N GLY A 112 20.51 0.83 9.62
CA GLY A 112 21.57 0.08 10.32
C GLY A 112 21.75 0.50 11.78
N ASP A 113 22.71 -0.11 12.45
CA ASP A 113 23.10 0.25 13.83
C ASP A 113 24.07 1.43 13.82
N ILE A 114 23.58 2.56 13.29
CA ILE A 114 24.30 3.82 13.23
C ILE A 114 23.85 4.71 14.38
N ARG A 115 24.80 5.33 15.04
CA ARG A 115 24.53 6.27 16.14
C ARG A 115 24.58 7.70 15.63
N ARG A 116 23.73 8.55 16.19
CA ARG A 116 23.63 9.97 15.83
C ARG A 116 24.98 10.70 15.89
N GLU A 117 25.82 10.36 16.86
CA GLU A 117 27.14 10.98 17.05
C GLU A 117 28.14 10.62 15.94
N GLN A 118 27.89 9.57 15.18
CA GLN A 118 28.74 9.13 14.06
C GLN A 118 28.40 9.85 12.76
N VAL A 119 27.26 10.55 12.71
CA VAL A 119 26.74 11.16 11.49
C VAL A 119 26.88 12.68 11.55
N SER A 120 27.49 13.26 10.52
CA SER A 120 27.46 14.71 10.32
C SER A 120 26.22 15.10 9.50
N ALA A 121 25.30 15.81 10.13
CA ALA A 121 24.10 16.35 9.48
C ALA A 121 24.40 17.56 8.56
N GLU A 122 25.60 18.10 8.60
CA GLU A 122 26.03 19.22 7.78
C GLU A 122 27.14 18.81 6.81
N TYR A 123 27.04 19.33 5.61
CA TYR A 123 28.09 19.25 4.60
C TYR A 123 28.41 20.64 4.11
N GLN A 124 29.65 21.06 4.31
CA GLN A 124 30.09 22.40 3.91
C GLN A 124 31.44 22.32 3.21
N ILE A 125 31.48 22.76 1.97
CA ILE A 125 32.68 22.93 1.16
C ILE A 125 32.63 24.31 0.48
N GLY A 126 33.40 25.24 1.00
CA GLY A 126 33.45 26.60 0.45
C GLY A 126 32.05 27.22 0.32
N ALA A 127 31.62 27.44 -0.91
CA ALA A 127 30.33 28.05 -1.21
C ALA A 127 29.12 27.09 -1.08
N ILE A 128 29.35 25.79 -0.93
CA ILE A 128 28.30 24.78 -0.80
C ILE A 128 28.07 24.52 0.68
N ARG A 129 26.79 24.70 1.10
CA ARG A 129 26.32 24.27 2.41
C ARG A 129 25.02 23.48 2.23
N MET A 130 25.01 22.27 2.77
CA MET A 130 23.83 21.39 2.76
C MET A 130 23.58 20.89 4.18
N THR A 131 22.32 20.95 4.61
CA THR A 131 21.87 20.35 5.87
C THR A 131 21.07 19.11 5.53
N ILE A 132 21.33 18.01 6.23
CA ILE A 132 20.67 16.72 6.07
C ILE A 132 19.85 16.46 7.34
N GLU A 133 18.56 16.22 7.18
CA GLU A 133 17.71 15.77 8.26
C GLU A 133 17.87 14.25 8.43
N THR A 134 18.16 13.80 9.63
CA THR A 134 18.50 12.39 9.88
C THR A 134 17.50 11.75 10.84
N ALA A 135 17.10 10.53 10.53
CA ALA A 135 16.35 9.65 11.42
C ALA A 135 17.11 8.33 11.62
N PHE A 136 17.01 7.77 12.81
CA PHE A 136 17.72 6.55 13.19
C PHE A 136 16.72 5.55 13.71
N LEU A 137 16.47 4.47 12.96
CA LEU A 137 15.52 3.44 13.38
C LEU A 137 15.98 2.74 14.66
N SER A 138 17.27 2.69 14.91
CA SER A 138 17.86 2.14 16.15
C SER A 138 17.55 2.97 17.42
N GLU A 139 16.99 4.17 17.31
CA GLU A 139 16.56 5.02 18.43
C GLU A 139 15.09 4.80 18.82
N LEU A 140 14.33 4.02 18.02
CA LEU A 140 12.94 3.70 18.33
C LEU A 140 12.84 2.73 19.51
N ASP A 141 11.79 2.85 20.32
CA ASP A 141 11.46 1.85 21.35
C ASP A 141 10.78 0.65 20.69
N SER A 142 11.62 -0.21 20.14
CA SER A 142 11.18 -1.37 19.33
C SER A 142 10.34 -2.36 20.12
N ASP A 143 10.63 -2.54 21.42
CA ASP A 143 9.89 -3.47 22.25
C ASP A 143 8.50 -2.91 22.62
N GLU A 144 8.38 -1.62 22.90
CA GLU A 144 7.08 -0.96 23.13
C GLU A 144 6.20 -1.04 21.88
N ILE A 145 6.78 -0.68 20.71
CA ILE A 145 6.08 -0.77 19.42
C ILE A 145 5.59 -2.20 19.19
N PHE A 146 6.47 -3.20 19.34
CA PHE A 146 6.11 -4.61 19.17
C PHE A 146 4.96 -5.04 20.09
N GLN A 147 5.01 -4.68 21.36
CA GLN A 147 3.96 -5.06 22.32
C GLN A 147 2.62 -4.37 22.03
N ARG A 148 2.65 -3.13 21.55
CA ARG A 148 1.43 -2.41 21.14
C ARG A 148 0.79 -3.06 19.91
N LEU A 149 1.56 -3.31 18.87
CA LEU A 149 1.10 -3.98 17.65
C LEU A 149 0.59 -5.39 17.93
N LYS A 150 1.30 -6.14 18.78
CA LYS A 150 0.91 -7.48 19.19
C LYS A 150 -0.47 -7.49 19.87
N ARG A 151 -0.71 -6.58 20.80
CA ARG A 151 -2.03 -6.47 21.47
C ARG A 151 -3.14 -6.23 20.45
N LYS A 152 -2.97 -5.28 19.51
CA LYS A 152 -3.98 -4.99 18.49
C LYS A 152 -4.27 -6.18 17.59
N VAL A 153 -3.22 -6.85 17.09
CA VAL A 153 -3.38 -8.05 16.26
C VAL A 153 -4.10 -9.17 17.02
N GLU A 154 -3.77 -9.40 18.31
CA GLU A 154 -4.41 -10.41 19.14
C GLU A 154 -5.88 -10.08 19.46
N GLN A 155 -6.23 -8.79 19.54
CA GLN A 155 -7.59 -8.29 19.71
C GLN A 155 -8.36 -8.17 18.39
N LYS A 156 -7.72 -8.51 17.26
CA LYS A 156 -8.26 -8.41 15.90
C LYS A 156 -8.69 -6.99 15.54
N GLU A 157 -8.02 -6.00 16.12
CA GLU A 157 -8.24 -4.61 15.81
C GLU A 157 -7.59 -4.26 14.49
N ARG A 158 -8.24 -3.36 13.74
CA ARG A 158 -7.67 -2.78 12.53
C ARG A 158 -6.53 -1.85 12.90
N LEU A 159 -5.40 -2.01 12.23
CA LEU A 159 -4.25 -1.12 12.37
C LEU A 159 -4.49 0.16 11.56
N ASP A 160 -4.07 1.28 12.11
CA ASP A 160 -4.00 2.51 11.31
C ASP A 160 -2.74 2.52 10.42
N ASP A 161 -2.63 3.54 9.58
CA ASP A 161 -1.55 3.58 8.60
C ASP A 161 -0.18 3.83 9.22
N GLU A 162 -0.12 4.54 10.34
CA GLU A 162 1.13 4.77 11.09
C GLU A 162 1.60 3.46 11.72
N GLU A 163 0.70 2.69 12.31
CA GLU A 163 0.95 1.36 12.87
C GLU A 163 1.37 0.33 11.81
N LEU A 164 0.79 0.39 10.61
CA LEU A 164 1.23 -0.45 9.50
C LEU A 164 2.67 -0.13 9.09
N MET A 165 3.04 1.15 9.07
CA MET A 165 4.40 1.56 8.77
C MET A 165 5.38 1.19 9.89
N GLU A 166 5.00 1.39 11.15
CA GLU A 166 5.78 0.91 12.29
C GLU A 166 6.04 -0.59 12.18
N PHE A 167 5.02 -1.36 11.83
CA PHE A 167 5.14 -2.81 11.65
C PHE A 167 6.19 -3.19 10.59
N ILE A 168 6.19 -2.45 9.47
CA ILE A 168 7.12 -2.69 8.34
C ILE A 168 8.55 -2.37 8.72
N ILE A 169 8.79 -1.26 9.45
CA ILE A 169 10.15 -0.81 9.80
C ILE A 169 10.68 -1.46 11.08
N LEU A 170 9.81 -2.01 11.91
CA LEU A 170 10.15 -2.59 13.19
C LEU A 170 11.32 -3.60 13.13
N PRO A 171 11.41 -4.51 12.16
CA PRO A 171 12.56 -5.42 12.05
C PRO A 171 13.90 -4.71 11.92
N LEU A 172 13.92 -3.50 11.36
CA LEU A 172 15.14 -2.70 11.15
C LEU A 172 15.56 -1.92 12.38
N SER A 173 14.65 -1.72 13.33
CA SER A 173 14.90 -0.89 14.52
C SER A 173 15.71 -1.58 15.64
N TYR A 174 15.81 -2.92 15.59
CA TYR A 174 16.64 -3.66 16.55
C TYR A 174 18.13 -3.52 16.25
N ARG A 175 18.95 -3.41 17.30
CA ARG A 175 20.39 -3.07 17.14
C ARG A 175 21.26 -4.27 16.88
N LYS A 176 21.19 -5.32 17.70
CA LYS A 176 22.07 -6.47 17.60
C LYS A 176 21.63 -7.43 16.51
N LYS A 177 22.58 -7.95 15.73
CA LYS A 177 22.30 -8.85 14.60
C LYS A 177 21.54 -10.10 15.04
N GLU A 178 21.95 -10.71 16.13
CA GLU A 178 21.31 -11.93 16.66
C GLU A 178 19.88 -11.65 17.11
N GLU A 179 19.64 -10.49 17.74
CA GLU A 179 18.30 -10.04 18.13
C GLU A 179 17.46 -9.71 16.89
N LYS A 180 18.06 -9.11 15.85
CA LYS A 180 17.35 -8.80 14.60
C LYS A 180 16.74 -10.04 13.97
N GLU A 181 17.50 -11.12 13.82
CA GLU A 181 17.02 -12.36 13.19
C GLU A 181 15.79 -12.94 13.92
N GLU A 182 15.87 -13.05 15.25
CA GLU A 182 14.75 -13.50 16.07
C GLU A 182 13.54 -12.57 15.98
N LYS A 183 13.77 -11.26 16.09
CA LYS A 183 12.71 -10.25 16.07
C LYS A 183 12.09 -10.08 14.69
N ILE A 184 12.85 -10.22 13.61
CA ILE A 184 12.31 -10.30 12.25
C ILE A 184 11.32 -11.47 12.16
N GLN A 185 11.71 -12.66 12.66
CA GLN A 185 10.85 -13.82 12.63
C GLN A 185 9.56 -13.61 13.46
N GLN A 186 9.69 -13.07 14.68
CA GLN A 186 8.54 -12.74 15.53
C GLN A 186 7.61 -11.72 14.86
N THR A 187 8.16 -10.73 14.17
CA THR A 187 7.38 -9.70 13.45
C THR A 187 6.64 -10.32 12.25
N ILE A 188 7.29 -11.21 11.49
CA ILE A 188 6.66 -11.94 10.39
C ILE A 188 5.51 -12.81 10.93
N ASP A 189 5.73 -13.56 12.02
CA ASP A 189 4.73 -14.44 12.62
C ASP A 189 3.52 -13.66 13.14
N LEU A 190 3.75 -12.45 13.61
CA LEU A 190 2.69 -11.56 14.03
C LEU A 190 1.94 -10.98 12.82
N ALA A 191 2.65 -10.55 11.77
CA ALA A 191 2.06 -9.99 10.55
C ALA A 191 1.14 -11.00 9.83
N VAL A 192 1.51 -12.28 9.82
CA VAL A 192 0.67 -13.36 9.25
C VAL A 192 -0.67 -13.49 9.99
N ARG A 193 -0.78 -13.00 11.22
CA ARG A 193 -1.99 -13.08 12.06
C ARG A 193 -2.90 -11.85 11.93
N ILE A 194 -2.53 -10.84 11.14
CA ILE A 194 -3.40 -9.69 10.83
C ILE A 194 -4.66 -10.20 10.15
N GLU A 195 -5.84 -9.85 10.67
CA GLU A 195 -7.12 -10.37 10.17
C GLU A 195 -7.55 -9.69 8.85
N ASP A 196 -7.31 -8.38 8.73
CA ASP A 196 -7.55 -7.64 7.49
C ASP A 196 -6.52 -8.06 6.43
N ARG A 197 -7.00 -8.73 5.38
CA ARG A 197 -6.16 -9.31 4.32
C ARG A 197 -5.36 -8.26 3.55
N ALA A 198 -5.95 -7.09 3.30
CA ALA A 198 -5.25 -6.01 2.60
C ALA A 198 -4.10 -5.46 3.46
N GLN A 199 -4.33 -5.25 4.74
CA GLN A 199 -3.30 -4.84 5.69
C GLN A 199 -2.23 -5.93 5.86
N GLN A 200 -2.61 -7.21 5.90
CA GLN A 200 -1.67 -8.32 5.97
C GLN A 200 -0.72 -8.36 4.76
N ILE A 201 -1.27 -8.30 3.55
CA ILE A 201 -0.48 -8.30 2.31
C ILE A 201 0.44 -7.07 2.26
N PHE A 202 -0.08 -5.90 2.59
CA PHE A 202 0.68 -4.66 2.62
C PHE A 202 1.87 -4.75 3.59
N THR A 203 1.61 -5.18 4.83
CA THR A 203 2.64 -5.31 5.87
C THR A 203 3.70 -6.33 5.50
N LEU A 204 3.30 -7.53 5.05
CA LEU A 204 4.23 -8.58 4.65
C LEU A 204 5.08 -8.19 3.43
N SER A 205 4.48 -7.52 2.45
CA SER A 205 5.21 -7.01 1.28
C SER A 205 6.20 -5.91 1.66
N GLY A 206 5.83 -5.03 2.58
CA GLY A 206 6.71 -4.01 3.14
C GLY A 206 7.89 -4.62 3.90
N ILE A 207 7.64 -5.54 4.83
CA ILE A 207 8.69 -6.24 5.56
C ILE A 207 9.66 -6.92 4.58
N LEU A 208 9.15 -7.69 3.60
CA LEU A 208 9.99 -8.36 2.62
C LEU A 208 10.89 -7.38 1.84
N THR A 209 10.36 -6.20 1.51
CA THR A 209 11.10 -5.18 0.75
C THR A 209 12.23 -4.56 1.57
N PHE A 210 11.93 -4.18 2.81
CA PHE A 210 12.90 -3.50 3.64
C PHE A 210 13.92 -4.43 4.30
N THR A 211 13.60 -5.73 4.43
CA THR A 211 14.48 -6.71 5.09
C THR A 211 15.17 -7.68 4.14
N ASP A 212 15.09 -7.49 2.83
CA ASP A 212 15.60 -8.41 1.80
C ASP A 212 17.09 -8.80 1.97
N LYS A 213 17.89 -7.88 2.53
CA LYS A 213 19.32 -8.10 2.81
C LYS A 213 19.60 -8.68 4.20
N LEU A 214 18.59 -8.70 5.08
CA LEU A 214 18.73 -9.10 6.49
C LEU A 214 18.14 -10.47 6.77
N ILE A 215 17.13 -10.87 5.99
CA ILE A 215 16.45 -12.16 6.17
C ILE A 215 17.09 -13.25 5.30
N ASP A 216 17.06 -14.45 5.80
CA ASP A 216 17.48 -15.61 5.04
C ASP A 216 16.43 -16.00 3.98
N ARG A 217 16.79 -16.96 3.13
CA ARG A 217 15.92 -17.45 2.07
C ARG A 217 14.66 -18.15 2.61
N GLU A 218 14.75 -18.75 3.78
CA GLU A 218 13.63 -19.46 4.39
C GLU A 218 12.57 -18.47 4.90
N ALA A 219 12.98 -17.43 5.63
CA ALA A 219 12.10 -16.35 6.07
C ALA A 219 11.45 -15.61 4.88
N ALA A 220 12.22 -15.29 3.83
CA ALA A 220 11.69 -14.68 2.63
C ALA A 220 10.65 -15.57 1.93
N ASN A 221 10.87 -16.88 1.85
CA ASN A 221 9.91 -17.82 1.28
C ASN A 221 8.65 -17.96 2.15
N LYS A 222 8.79 -17.90 3.46
CA LYS A 222 7.64 -17.90 4.39
C LYS A 222 6.72 -16.69 4.14
N ILE A 223 7.31 -15.51 4.01
CA ILE A 223 6.55 -14.29 3.69
C ILE A 223 5.83 -14.44 2.34
N ARG A 224 6.54 -14.87 1.28
CA ARG A 224 5.95 -15.03 -0.05
C ARG A 224 4.77 -16.00 -0.04
N ARG A 225 4.92 -17.15 0.62
CA ARG A 225 3.84 -18.13 0.76
C ARG A 225 2.64 -17.54 1.51
N ALA A 226 2.86 -16.77 2.57
CA ALA A 226 1.79 -16.12 3.31
C ALA A 226 1.02 -15.11 2.44
N ILE A 227 1.73 -14.31 1.63
CA ILE A 227 1.12 -13.38 0.67
C ILE A 227 0.30 -14.13 -0.38
N GLU A 228 0.87 -15.17 -0.99
CA GLU A 228 0.19 -15.99 -2.01
C GLU A 228 -1.08 -16.64 -1.45
N MET A 229 -1.01 -17.24 -0.27
CA MET A 229 -2.17 -17.85 0.39
C MET A 229 -3.26 -16.83 0.68
N THR A 230 -2.90 -15.63 1.10
CA THR A 230 -3.84 -14.54 1.39
C THR A 230 -4.51 -14.03 0.11
N GLN A 231 -3.76 -13.87 -0.98
CA GLN A 231 -4.29 -13.49 -2.29
C GLN A 231 -5.27 -14.54 -2.84
N VAL A 232 -4.90 -15.82 -2.78
CA VAL A 232 -5.78 -16.91 -3.22
C VAL A 232 -7.06 -16.94 -2.39
N ALA A 233 -6.97 -16.79 -1.07
CA ALA A 233 -8.13 -16.73 -0.19
C ALA A 233 -9.04 -15.53 -0.50
N GLN A 234 -8.46 -14.39 -0.88
CA GLN A 234 -9.21 -13.21 -1.30
C GLN A 234 -9.99 -13.46 -2.61
N ILE A 235 -9.34 -14.06 -3.62
CA ILE A 235 -9.99 -14.41 -4.89
C ILE A 235 -11.18 -15.35 -4.64
N PHE A 236 -11.00 -16.39 -3.84
CA PHE A 236 -12.09 -17.32 -3.51
C PHE A 236 -13.28 -16.64 -2.81
N GLU A 237 -13.00 -15.69 -1.90
CA GLU A 237 -14.08 -14.99 -1.20
C GLU A 237 -14.82 -14.04 -2.15
N GLU A 238 -14.11 -13.36 -3.05
CA GLU A 238 -14.71 -12.51 -4.09
C GLU A 238 -15.59 -13.33 -5.04
N GLU A 239 -15.10 -14.48 -5.52
CA GLU A 239 -15.87 -15.39 -6.38
C GLU A 239 -17.13 -15.90 -5.68
N LYS A 240 -17.02 -16.28 -4.40
CA LYS A 240 -18.16 -16.71 -3.58
C LYS A 240 -19.20 -15.61 -3.40
N GLN A 241 -18.78 -14.37 -3.11
CA GLN A 241 -19.67 -13.22 -2.99
C GLN A 241 -20.39 -12.91 -4.32
N GLN A 242 -19.68 -12.98 -5.43
CA GLN A 242 -20.28 -12.82 -6.76
C GLN A 242 -21.30 -13.90 -7.05
N ALA A 243 -20.99 -15.17 -6.78
CA ALA A 243 -21.90 -16.28 -6.96
C ALA A 243 -23.15 -16.16 -6.08
N LEU A 244 -22.99 -15.73 -4.81
CA LEU A 244 -24.10 -15.49 -3.91
C LEU A 244 -25.01 -14.37 -4.39
N THR A 245 -24.43 -13.24 -4.81
CA THR A 245 -25.17 -12.09 -5.36
C THR A 245 -25.95 -12.49 -6.61
N GLN A 246 -25.35 -13.27 -7.50
CA GLN A 246 -26.00 -13.79 -8.68
C GLN A 246 -27.17 -14.72 -8.32
N ALA A 247 -26.98 -15.65 -7.38
CA ALA A 247 -28.02 -16.57 -6.95
C ALA A 247 -29.22 -15.86 -6.29
N ILE A 248 -28.97 -14.82 -5.48
CA ILE A 248 -30.00 -13.95 -4.91
C ILE A 248 -30.79 -13.28 -6.02
N LYS A 249 -30.12 -12.64 -6.98
CA LYS A 249 -30.75 -11.95 -8.12
C LYS A 249 -31.62 -12.89 -8.96
N GLU A 250 -31.14 -14.09 -9.24
CA GLU A 250 -31.90 -15.10 -9.97
C GLU A 250 -33.14 -15.59 -9.19
N THR A 251 -33.01 -15.75 -7.87
CA THR A 251 -34.11 -16.16 -6.98
C THR A 251 -35.17 -15.07 -6.91
N GLU A 252 -34.77 -13.81 -6.78
CA GLU A 252 -35.70 -12.67 -6.81
C GLU A 252 -36.45 -12.58 -8.15
N GLN A 253 -35.74 -12.70 -9.29
CA GLN A 253 -36.35 -12.67 -10.60
C GLN A 253 -37.35 -13.82 -10.79
N LYS A 254 -37.01 -15.04 -10.34
CA LYS A 254 -37.92 -16.19 -10.38
C LYS A 254 -39.14 -15.96 -9.50
N SER A 255 -38.94 -15.41 -8.29
CA SER A 255 -40.03 -15.09 -7.35
C SER A 255 -40.99 -14.05 -7.93
N VAL A 256 -40.45 -12.95 -8.49
CA VAL A 256 -41.23 -11.91 -9.15
C VAL A 256 -42.03 -12.50 -10.33
N LYS A 257 -41.35 -13.29 -11.19
CA LYS A 257 -42.02 -13.92 -12.35
C LYS A 257 -43.13 -14.88 -11.96
N ASN A 258 -42.92 -15.72 -10.93
CA ASN A 258 -43.91 -16.62 -10.40
C ASN A 258 -45.12 -15.90 -9.80
N ASN A 259 -44.85 -14.82 -9.01
CA ASN A 259 -45.90 -14.02 -8.41
C ASN A 259 -46.74 -13.28 -9.50
N SER A 260 -46.06 -12.69 -10.48
CA SER A 260 -46.71 -12.06 -11.63
C SER A 260 -47.57 -13.07 -12.41
N ARG A 261 -47.05 -14.27 -12.72
CA ARG A 261 -47.82 -15.33 -13.38
C ARG A 261 -49.07 -15.71 -12.58
N ARG A 262 -48.97 -15.81 -11.27
CA ARG A 262 -50.12 -16.13 -10.39
C ARG A 262 -51.19 -15.02 -10.42
N ILE A 263 -50.79 -13.76 -10.41
CA ILE A 263 -51.69 -12.60 -10.48
C ILE A 263 -52.40 -12.60 -11.84
N VAL A 264 -51.63 -12.69 -12.95
CA VAL A 264 -52.18 -12.75 -14.32
C VAL A 264 -53.19 -13.89 -14.48
N SER A 265 -52.84 -15.09 -13.99
CA SER A 265 -53.72 -16.27 -14.05
C SER A 265 -55.04 -16.07 -13.29
N LEU A 266 -54.97 -15.41 -12.09
CA LEU A 266 -56.19 -15.09 -11.34
C LEU A 266 -57.06 -14.05 -12.01
N MET A 267 -56.48 -13.04 -12.67
CA MET A 267 -57.20 -12.00 -13.40
C MET A 267 -57.85 -12.58 -14.64
N ILE A 268 -57.15 -13.44 -15.40
CA ILE A 268 -57.71 -14.16 -16.56
C ILE A 268 -58.92 -15.00 -16.13
N LYS A 269 -58.83 -15.78 -15.07
CA LYS A 269 -59.95 -16.61 -14.55
C LYS A 269 -61.16 -15.78 -14.09
N LYS A 270 -60.96 -14.53 -13.68
CA LYS A 270 -62.01 -13.60 -13.30
C LYS A 270 -62.57 -12.79 -14.49
N GLY A 271 -62.06 -13.00 -15.70
CA GLY A 271 -62.58 -12.38 -16.93
C GLY A 271 -62.09 -10.96 -17.21
N TYR A 272 -60.98 -10.53 -16.58
CA TYR A 272 -60.44 -9.20 -16.85
C TYR A 272 -59.87 -9.08 -18.28
N PRO A 273 -60.06 -7.92 -18.94
CA PRO A 273 -59.48 -7.67 -20.25
C PRO A 273 -57.96 -7.55 -20.20
N THR A 274 -57.29 -7.85 -21.31
CA THR A 274 -55.85 -7.90 -21.42
C THR A 274 -55.17 -6.55 -21.03
N GLU A 275 -55.79 -5.43 -21.42
CA GLU A 275 -55.27 -4.09 -21.11
C GLU A 275 -55.25 -3.82 -19.59
N GLU A 276 -56.28 -4.22 -18.85
CA GLU A 276 -56.34 -4.09 -17.40
C GLU A 276 -55.28 -4.99 -16.71
N ILE A 277 -55.07 -6.21 -17.18
CA ILE A 277 -54.06 -7.13 -16.71
C ILE A 277 -52.67 -6.49 -16.85
N MET A 278 -52.35 -5.91 -17.99
CA MET A 278 -51.06 -5.26 -18.28
C MET A 278 -50.87 -4.01 -17.43
N SER A 279 -51.94 -3.30 -17.07
CA SER A 279 -51.83 -2.14 -16.18
C SER A 279 -51.43 -2.52 -14.75
N VAL A 280 -51.85 -3.70 -14.29
CA VAL A 280 -51.55 -4.23 -12.92
C VAL A 280 -50.21 -4.96 -12.89
N VAL A 281 -49.83 -5.64 -13.97
CA VAL A 281 -48.61 -6.44 -14.08
C VAL A 281 -47.83 -6.01 -15.32
N PRO A 282 -47.11 -4.86 -15.22
CA PRO A 282 -46.42 -4.26 -16.36
C PRO A 282 -45.26 -5.10 -16.93
N ASN A 283 -44.86 -6.15 -16.24
CA ASN A 283 -43.78 -7.05 -16.65
C ASN A 283 -44.30 -8.17 -17.62
N TYR A 284 -45.62 -8.18 -17.95
CA TYR A 284 -46.19 -9.10 -18.93
C TYR A 284 -46.56 -8.36 -20.20
N SER A 285 -46.12 -8.89 -21.32
CA SER A 285 -46.52 -8.40 -22.63
C SER A 285 -47.94 -8.90 -23.01
N GLN A 286 -48.57 -8.23 -23.98
CA GLN A 286 -49.85 -8.65 -24.50
C GLN A 286 -49.81 -10.11 -24.98
N ASP A 287 -48.78 -10.49 -25.72
CA ASP A 287 -48.61 -11.84 -26.24
C ASP A 287 -48.52 -12.91 -25.14
N GLU A 288 -47.81 -12.59 -24.03
CA GLU A 288 -47.70 -13.49 -22.89
C GLU A 288 -49.02 -13.66 -22.14
N VAL A 289 -49.81 -12.59 -22.01
CA VAL A 289 -51.17 -12.66 -21.40
C VAL A 289 -52.10 -13.49 -22.27
N GLU A 290 -52.10 -13.29 -23.59
CA GLU A 290 -52.94 -14.05 -24.53
C GLU A 290 -52.51 -15.52 -24.60
N ALA A 291 -51.23 -15.81 -24.59
CA ALA A 291 -50.72 -17.18 -24.51
C ALA A 291 -51.21 -17.90 -23.25
N LEU A 292 -51.08 -17.21 -22.08
CA LEU A 292 -51.55 -17.76 -20.82
C LEU A 292 -53.06 -17.91 -20.73
N ARG A 293 -53.80 -17.01 -21.41
CA ARG A 293 -55.28 -17.11 -21.56
C ARG A 293 -55.71 -18.36 -22.33
N LYS A 294 -55.00 -18.68 -23.43
CA LYS A 294 -55.23 -19.92 -24.21
C LYS A 294 -54.87 -21.19 -23.44
N GLU A 295 -53.93 -21.10 -22.50
CA GLU A 295 -53.52 -22.24 -21.65
C GLU A 295 -54.54 -22.52 -20.55
N LEU A 296 -55.24 -21.48 -20.04
CA LEU A 296 -56.08 -21.57 -18.83
C LEU A 296 -57.57 -21.65 -19.11
N LEU A 297 -58.05 -21.31 -20.32
CA LEU A 297 -59.42 -21.36 -20.77
C LEU A 297 -59.60 -22.35 -21.92
#